data_c90e5d0bf6288c6a2573743cf871440c
#
_entry.id   c90e5d0bf6288c6a2573743cf871440c
#
_cell.length_a   1.000
_cell.length_b   1.000
_cell.length_c   1.000
_cell.angle_alpha   90.00
_cell.angle_beta   90.00
_cell.angle_gamma   90.00
#
_symmetry.space_group_name_H-M   'P 1'
#
loop_
_entity.id
_entity.type
_entity.pdbx_description
1 polymer ?
#
loop_
_entity_poly.entity_id
_entity_poly.type
_entity_poly.pdbx_seq_one_letter_code
_entity_poly.pdbx_strand_id
1 'polypeptide(L)' 'MDNMTIIETTDSITGEVTEHVIIDHGNNQFTSMPKAVWDELEAAKEASGTLS' A
#
# COMPACT_ATOMS: atom_id res chain seq x y z
N MET A 1 11.29 12.94 -0.54
CA MET A 1 10.83 12.05 -1.59
C MET A 1 10.21 10.82 -0.99
N ASP A 2 9.09 10.41 -1.53
CA ASP A 2 8.39 9.25 -1.00
C ASP A 2 8.90 7.99 -1.66
N ASN A 3 9.22 7.01 -0.85
CA ASN A 3 9.63 5.70 -1.32
C ASN A 3 8.57 4.69 -0.94
N MET A 4 8.24 3.85 -1.87
CA MET A 4 7.23 2.81 -1.64
C MET A 4 7.91 1.44 -1.60
N THR A 5 7.53 0.66 -0.62
CA THR A 5 8.03 -0.70 -0.48
C THR A 5 6.84 -1.63 -0.26
N ILE A 6 6.86 -2.77 -0.91
CA ILE A 6 5.82 -3.78 -0.70
C ILE A 6 6.44 -4.95 0.02
N ILE A 7 5.84 -5.33 1.14
CA ILE A 7 6.28 -6.48 1.91
C ILE A 7 5.19 -7.54 1.92
N GLU A 8 5.61 -8.79 1.97
CA GLU A 8 4.68 -9.91 2.06
C GLU A 8 4.79 -10.55 3.43
N THR A 9 3.64 -10.87 4.00
CA THR A 9 3.58 -11.59 5.25
C THR A 9 2.74 -12.84 5.05
N THR A 10 3.14 -13.94 5.66
CA THR A 10 2.42 -15.19 5.56
C THR A 10 1.86 -15.57 6.92
N ASP A 11 0.56 -15.83 6.96
CA ASP A 11 -0.08 -16.30 8.17
C ASP A 11 0.28 -17.78 8.36
N SER A 12 0.94 -18.09 9.46
CA SER A 12 1.39 -19.46 9.71
C SER A 12 0.23 -20.40 10.06
N ILE A 13 -0.92 -19.87 10.39
CA ILE A 13 -2.08 -20.68 10.75
C ILE A 13 -2.88 -21.05 9.52
N THR A 14 -3.19 -20.06 8.68
CA THR A 14 -4.02 -20.30 7.50
C THR A 14 -3.20 -20.47 6.23
N GLY A 15 -1.95 -20.04 6.25
CA GLY A 15 -1.10 -20.08 5.07
C GLY A 15 -1.39 -18.95 4.08
N GLU A 16 -2.22 -18.00 4.47
CA GLU A 16 -2.54 -16.88 3.61
C GLU A 16 -1.38 -15.91 3.51
N VAL A 17 -1.16 -15.44 2.30
CA VAL A 17 -0.14 -14.42 2.05
C VAL A 17 -0.83 -13.08 1.93
N THR A 18 -0.37 -12.11 2.71
CA THR A 18 -0.92 -10.76 2.68
C THR A 18 0.19 -9.80 2.31
N GLU A 19 -0.10 -8.89 1.41
CA GLU A 19 0.85 -7.87 1.00
C GLU A 19 0.50 -6.55 1.66
N HIS A 20 1.55 -5.84 2.09
CA HIS A 20 1.40 -4.52 2.70
C HIS A 20 2.28 -3.52 1.96
N VAL A 21 1.76 -2.33 1.80
CA VAL A 21 2.50 -1.24 1.18
C VAL A 21 2.99 -0.32 2.29
N ILE A 22 4.26 0.00 2.25
CA ILE A 22 4.85 0.94 3.20
C ILE A 22 5.41 2.10 2.43
N ILE A 23 4.96 3.29 2.77
CA ILE A 23 5.40 4.51 2.12
C ILE A 23 6.25 5.31 3.09
N ASP A 24 7.49 5.54 2.73
CA ASP A 24 8.43 6.32 3.53
C ASP A 24 8.40 7.76 3.04
N HIS A 25 7.99 8.66 3.91
CA HIS A 25 7.87 10.07 3.57
C HIS A 25 9.16 10.86 3.81
N GLY A 26 10.16 10.22 4.36
CA GLY A 26 11.46 10.84 4.52
C GLY A 26 11.65 11.70 5.76
N ASN A 27 10.61 11.88 6.56
CA ASN A 27 10.67 12.67 7.79
C ASN A 27 10.49 11.81 9.03
N ASN A 28 11.02 10.60 9.00
CA ASN A 28 10.75 9.61 10.03
C ASN A 28 9.28 9.27 10.11
N GLN A 29 8.56 9.49 9.02
CA GLN A 29 7.14 9.19 8.94
C GLN A 29 6.93 8.09 7.91
N PHE A 30 6.08 7.16 8.27
CA PHE A 30 5.75 6.05 7.40
C PHE A 30 4.25 5.88 7.37
N THR A 31 3.75 5.50 6.22
CA THR A 31 2.35 5.11 6.08
C THR A 31 2.34 3.65 5.64
N SER A 32 1.61 2.83 6.37
CA SER A 32 1.49 1.42 5.99
C SER A 32 0.02 1.08 5.82
N MET A 33 -0.27 0.26 4.84
CA MET A 33 -1.64 -0.14 4.56
C MET A 33 -1.63 -1.49 3.85
N PRO A 34 -2.71 -2.26 3.95
CA PRO A 34 -2.83 -3.48 3.16
C PRO A 34 -2.82 -3.15 1.68
N LYS A 35 -2.26 -4.03 0.89
CA LYS A 35 -2.19 -3.78 -0.54
C LYS A 35 -3.57 -3.66 -1.17
N ALA A 36 -4.55 -4.37 -0.62
CA ALA A 36 -5.92 -4.25 -1.12
C ALA A 36 -6.44 -2.82 -0.99
N VAL A 37 -6.14 -2.19 0.14
CA VAL A 37 -6.52 -0.79 0.35
C VAL A 37 -5.73 0.12 -0.59
N TRP A 38 -4.47 -0.17 -0.77
CA TRP A 38 -3.63 0.59 -1.69
C TRP A 38 -4.18 0.51 -3.11
N ASP A 39 -4.58 -0.67 -3.56
CA ASP A 39 -5.15 -0.85 -4.88
C ASP A 39 -6.43 -0.06 -5.03
N GLU A 40 -7.27 -0.04 -4.00
CA GLU A 40 -8.51 0.72 -4.03
C GLU A 40 -8.23 2.22 -4.12
N LEU A 41 -7.25 2.70 -3.37
CA LEU A 41 -6.90 4.10 -3.40
C LEU A 41 -6.34 4.49 -4.77
N GLU A 42 -5.55 3.62 -5.37
CA GLU A 42 -4.98 3.90 -6.68
C GLU A 42 -6.07 3.91 -7.75
N ALA A 43 -7.01 2.99 -7.65
CA ALA A 43 -8.13 2.94 -8.60
C ALA A 43 -8.99 4.19 -8.47
N ALA A 44 -9.27 4.61 -7.24
CA ALA A 44 -10.06 5.81 -7.01
C ALA A 44 -9.32 7.06 -7.48
N LYS A 45 -8.02 7.09 -7.23
CA LYS A 45 -7.19 8.21 -7.64
C LYS A 45 -7.13 8.32 -9.15
N GLU A 46 -7.01 7.18 -9.82
CA GLU A 46 -6.97 7.15 -11.27
C GLU A 46 -8.28 7.62 -11.86
N ALA A 47 -9.39 7.18 -11.29
CA ALA A 47 -10.69 7.60 -11.75
C ALA A 47 -10.90 9.09 -11.54
N SER A 48 -10.46 9.61 -10.39
CA SER A 48 -10.54 11.04 -10.12
C SER A 48 -9.56 11.84 -10.96
N GLY A 49 -8.40 11.26 -11.19
CA GLY A 49 -7.35 11.91 -11.95
C GLY A 49 -7.75 12.24 -13.36
N THR A 50 -8.58 11.40 -13.94
CA THR A 50 -9.03 11.63 -15.31
C THR A 50 -9.96 12.82 -15.43
N LEU A 51 -10.50 13.26 -14.31
CA LEU A 51 -11.41 14.39 -14.30
C LEU A 51 -10.70 15.73 -14.10
N SER A 52 -9.46 15.69 -13.68
CA SER A 52 -8.71 16.93 -13.42
C SER A 52 -7.73 17.27 -14.56
#